data_e9e8210a4868a3c97e1a8aa799ae88ae
#
_entry.id   e9e8210a4868a3c97e1a8aa799ae88ae
#
_cell.length_a   1.000
_cell.length_b   1.000
_cell.length_c   1.000
_cell.angle_alpha   90.00
_cell.angle_beta   90.00
_cell.angle_gamma   90.00
#
_symmetry.space_group_name_H-M   'P 1'
#
loop_
_entity.id
_entity.type
_entity.pdbx_description
1 polymer ?
#
loop_
_entity_poly.entity_id
_entity_poly.type
_entity_poly.pdbx_seq_one_letter_code
_entity_poly.pdbx_strand_id
1 'polypeptide(L)'
;MKFDYVIGNPPYNANMYIDFIQMAYYHSKKASSYIVPAKWLNLTTFSDKTWWLLKYIRKVVYYRNTIDVFNIGEPDGIVYYLMTKEAGDTYELKGKDSLDKKYEFDWVTYPTGKVGEFWLCNNRLRGIFEKLKNFPSYKDYLLSDNHFLARDYYVNNQNLLHTNRGTDDVPIAVSVANTDNIKYIARKDMYHYDYIDKYKVTSSAMEILTHNFSDFNVGALDKGVGFYGSASMLGAFDSAIERDNCYDYLRSHFVQIITSLCIASSVMTADLFRLLPMLDFRYHWDFCSDDYLDDKGVTHKSLNRYLGLTNEEVTYIQNLGYGCSRY
;
A
#
# COMPACT_ATOMS: atom_id res chain seq x y z
N MET A 1 -36.39 -18.77 5.82
CA MET A 1 -35.88 -20.17 5.73
C MET A 1 -34.45 -20.16 6.31
N LYS A 2 -34.09 -21.18 7.11
CA LYS A 2 -32.74 -21.34 7.68
C LYS A 2 -32.18 -22.69 7.31
N PHE A 3 -30.91 -22.71 6.93
CA PHE A 3 -30.16 -23.91 6.56
C PHE A 3 -29.16 -24.26 7.66
N ASP A 4 -28.76 -25.52 7.77
CA ASP A 4 -27.72 -25.88 8.73
C ASP A 4 -26.38 -25.22 8.34
N TYR A 5 -26.05 -25.25 7.05
CA TYR A 5 -24.85 -24.63 6.48
C TYR A 5 -25.21 -23.79 5.26
N VAL A 6 -24.51 -22.69 5.07
CA VAL A 6 -24.58 -21.84 3.88
C VAL A 6 -23.17 -21.70 3.32
N ILE A 7 -22.98 -22.15 2.08
CA ILE A 7 -21.69 -22.09 1.39
C ILE A 7 -21.88 -21.47 0.01
N GLY A 8 -20.86 -20.77 -0.50
CA GLY A 8 -20.95 -20.22 -1.85
C GLY A 8 -19.76 -19.31 -2.23
N ASN A 9 -19.92 -18.78 -3.43
CA ASN A 9 -19.05 -17.77 -4.01
C ASN A 9 -19.94 -16.62 -4.49
N PRO A 10 -20.12 -15.55 -3.71
CA PRO A 10 -21.00 -14.43 -4.06
C PRO A 10 -20.38 -13.56 -5.15
N PRO A 11 -21.19 -12.73 -5.85
CA PRO A 11 -20.65 -11.76 -6.79
C PRO A 11 -19.81 -10.71 -6.08
N TYR A 12 -18.66 -10.32 -6.69
CA TYR A 12 -17.69 -9.38 -6.10
C TYR A 12 -17.95 -7.91 -6.48
N ASN A 13 -18.80 -7.67 -7.49
CA ASN A 13 -19.08 -6.35 -8.01
C ASN A 13 -19.61 -5.40 -6.94
N ALA A 14 -19.09 -4.17 -6.90
CA ALA A 14 -19.54 -3.08 -6.03
C ALA A 14 -19.64 -3.48 -4.53
N ASN A 15 -18.78 -4.40 -4.06
CA ASN A 15 -18.78 -4.91 -2.68
C ASN A 15 -20.06 -5.68 -2.28
N MET A 16 -20.87 -6.14 -3.22
CA MET A 16 -22.10 -6.92 -2.94
C MET A 16 -21.84 -8.15 -2.07
N TYR A 17 -20.65 -8.76 -2.18
CA TYR A 17 -20.28 -9.92 -1.36
C TYR A 17 -20.42 -9.65 0.16
N ILE A 18 -20.33 -8.40 0.61
CA ILE A 18 -20.50 -8.01 2.02
C ILE A 18 -21.93 -8.31 2.49
N ASP A 19 -22.93 -7.95 1.69
CA ASP A 19 -24.33 -8.23 1.99
C ASP A 19 -24.60 -9.75 1.99
N PHE A 20 -23.97 -10.48 1.07
CA PHE A 20 -24.05 -11.94 1.02
C PHE A 20 -23.42 -12.60 2.25
N ILE A 21 -22.31 -12.09 2.79
CA ILE A 21 -21.71 -12.58 4.04
C ILE A 21 -22.69 -12.44 5.19
N GLN A 22 -23.34 -11.28 5.31
CA GLN A 22 -24.38 -11.06 6.33
C GLN A 22 -25.57 -12.03 6.14
N MET A 23 -26.08 -12.15 4.91
CA MET A 23 -27.16 -13.06 4.59
C MET A 23 -26.80 -14.51 4.94
N ALA A 24 -25.59 -14.95 4.59
CA ALA A 24 -25.11 -16.28 4.91
C ALA A 24 -25.08 -16.52 6.43
N TYR A 25 -24.60 -15.55 7.19
CA TYR A 25 -24.64 -15.62 8.65
C TYR A 25 -26.08 -15.72 9.16
N TYR A 26 -27.01 -14.87 8.75
CA TYR A 26 -28.38 -14.89 9.24
C TYR A 26 -29.15 -16.15 8.85
N HIS A 27 -28.90 -16.70 7.66
CA HIS A 27 -29.62 -17.85 7.15
C HIS A 27 -29.01 -19.21 7.51
N SER A 28 -27.77 -19.26 8.02
CA SER A 28 -27.17 -20.47 8.57
C SER A 28 -27.66 -20.71 10.02
N LYS A 29 -27.83 -21.97 10.40
CA LYS A 29 -28.06 -22.38 11.79
C LYS A 29 -26.75 -22.72 12.50
N LYS A 30 -25.82 -23.38 11.81
CA LYS A 30 -24.55 -23.87 12.36
C LYS A 30 -23.36 -23.02 11.87
N ALA A 31 -23.16 -22.96 10.55
CA ALA A 31 -22.03 -22.27 10.00
C ALA A 31 -22.27 -21.74 8.58
N SER A 32 -21.46 -20.75 8.18
CA SER A 32 -21.35 -20.29 6.80
C SER A 32 -19.88 -20.27 6.36
N SER A 33 -19.66 -20.48 5.05
CA SER A 33 -18.35 -20.46 4.43
C SER A 33 -18.46 -19.93 3.02
N TYR A 34 -17.79 -18.81 2.74
CA TYR A 34 -17.75 -18.21 1.41
C TYR A 34 -16.32 -18.03 0.95
N ILE A 35 -16.17 -17.93 -0.38
CA ILE A 35 -14.97 -17.43 -1.04
C ILE A 35 -15.25 -15.98 -1.36
N VAL A 36 -14.41 -15.06 -0.86
CA VAL A 36 -14.62 -13.61 -1.03
C VAL A 36 -13.29 -12.89 -1.19
N PRO A 37 -13.27 -11.66 -1.76
CA PRO A 37 -12.08 -10.83 -1.80
C PRO A 37 -11.51 -10.61 -0.40
N ALA A 38 -10.21 -10.70 -0.24
CA ALA A 38 -9.56 -10.62 1.06
C ALA A 38 -9.70 -9.23 1.72
N LYS A 39 -9.94 -8.19 0.94
CA LYS A 39 -10.12 -6.82 1.43
C LYS A 39 -11.21 -6.66 2.49
N TRP A 40 -12.21 -7.56 2.55
CA TRP A 40 -13.26 -7.48 3.57
C TRP A 40 -12.73 -7.70 5.00
N LEU A 41 -11.59 -8.34 5.15
CA LEU A 41 -10.89 -8.50 6.43
C LEU A 41 -9.97 -7.32 6.77
N ASN A 42 -9.82 -6.35 5.87
CA ASN A 42 -9.04 -5.16 6.11
C ASN A 42 -9.86 -4.12 6.88
N LEU A 43 -9.46 -3.81 8.11
CA LEU A 43 -10.18 -2.89 9.01
C LEU A 43 -10.34 -1.47 8.43
N THR A 44 -9.50 -1.05 7.49
CA THR A 44 -9.59 0.29 6.87
C THR A 44 -10.70 0.39 5.81
N THR A 45 -11.13 -0.74 5.27
CA THR A 45 -12.19 -0.82 4.24
C THR A 45 -13.54 -1.24 4.80
N PHE A 46 -13.60 -1.58 6.09
CA PHE A 46 -14.85 -1.97 6.71
C PHE A 46 -15.85 -0.83 6.76
N SER A 47 -16.96 -1.04 6.07
CA SER A 47 -18.19 -0.38 6.48
C SER A 47 -18.54 -0.92 7.87
N ASP A 48 -19.07 -0.07 8.76
CA ASP A 48 -19.57 -0.40 10.10
C ASP A 48 -20.55 -1.58 10.12
N LYS A 49 -20.94 -2.08 8.95
CA LYS A 49 -21.95 -3.12 8.75
C LYS A 49 -21.50 -4.54 9.12
N THR A 50 -20.20 -4.87 9.00
CA THR A 50 -19.76 -6.27 9.11
C THR A 50 -18.70 -6.54 10.16
N TRP A 51 -18.10 -5.51 10.76
CA TRP A 51 -17.05 -5.69 11.76
C TRP A 51 -17.48 -6.58 12.93
N TRP A 52 -18.75 -6.54 13.31
CA TRP A 52 -19.31 -7.35 14.37
C TRP A 52 -19.34 -8.85 14.06
N LEU A 53 -19.25 -9.22 12.76
CA LEU A 53 -19.16 -10.61 12.33
C LEU A 53 -17.79 -11.25 12.59
N LEU A 54 -16.75 -10.45 12.73
CA LEU A 54 -15.37 -10.95 12.87
C LEU A 54 -15.19 -11.88 14.05
N LYS A 55 -15.87 -11.61 15.17
CA LYS A 55 -15.86 -12.48 16.35
C LYS A 55 -16.45 -13.87 16.13
N TYR A 56 -17.19 -14.09 15.05
CA TYR A 56 -17.77 -15.38 14.67
C TYR A 56 -16.91 -16.17 13.70
N ILE A 57 -15.84 -15.57 13.18
CA ILE A 57 -14.87 -16.27 12.34
C ILE A 57 -14.12 -17.29 13.20
N ARG A 58 -13.91 -18.48 12.63
CA ARG A 58 -13.13 -19.56 13.25
C ARG A 58 -11.91 -19.92 12.45
N LYS A 59 -12.04 -19.93 11.14
CA LYS A 59 -10.93 -20.25 10.24
C LYS A 59 -10.95 -19.33 9.03
N VAL A 60 -9.75 -18.97 8.59
CA VAL A 60 -9.53 -18.25 7.35
C VAL A 60 -8.40 -18.93 6.59
N VAL A 61 -8.61 -19.18 5.30
CA VAL A 61 -7.56 -19.56 4.37
C VAL A 61 -7.38 -18.43 3.39
N TYR A 62 -6.19 -17.88 3.31
CA TYR A 62 -5.86 -16.72 2.50
C TYR A 62 -4.95 -17.10 1.34
N TYR A 63 -5.31 -16.66 0.14
CA TYR A 63 -4.50 -16.71 -1.05
C TYR A 63 -4.27 -15.28 -1.56
N ARG A 64 -3.05 -14.81 -1.44
CA ARG A 64 -2.68 -13.48 -1.92
C ARG A 64 -2.74 -13.41 -3.44
N ASN A 65 -2.22 -14.43 -4.12
CA ASN A 65 -2.32 -14.56 -5.56
C ASN A 65 -3.51 -15.44 -5.93
N THR A 66 -4.54 -14.84 -6.50
CA THR A 66 -5.77 -15.57 -6.90
C THR A 66 -5.55 -16.51 -8.06
N ILE A 67 -4.52 -16.30 -8.89
CA ILE A 67 -4.14 -17.18 -10.00
C ILE A 67 -3.80 -18.59 -9.49
N ASP A 68 -3.31 -18.70 -8.25
CA ASP A 68 -3.03 -19.99 -7.63
C ASP A 68 -4.29 -20.84 -7.38
N VAL A 69 -5.48 -20.23 -7.40
CA VAL A 69 -6.77 -20.89 -7.12
C VAL A 69 -7.73 -20.78 -8.29
N PHE A 70 -7.80 -19.61 -8.91
CA PHE A 70 -8.65 -19.31 -10.05
C PHE A 70 -7.81 -18.72 -11.17
N ASN A 71 -8.11 -19.03 -12.42
CA ASN A 71 -7.41 -18.47 -13.56
C ASN A 71 -7.84 -17.01 -13.86
N ILE A 72 -8.03 -16.21 -12.81
CA ILE A 72 -8.38 -14.79 -12.84
C ILE A 72 -7.55 -14.04 -11.80
N GLY A 73 -7.06 -12.86 -12.16
CA GLY A 73 -6.35 -11.98 -11.23
C GLY A 73 -7.33 -11.12 -10.43
N GLU A 74 -7.35 -11.30 -9.12
CA GLU A 74 -8.02 -10.40 -8.20
C GLU A 74 -6.94 -9.69 -7.37
N PRO A 75 -6.80 -8.36 -7.45
CA PRO A 75 -5.66 -7.65 -6.87
C PRO A 75 -5.59 -7.74 -5.35
N ASP A 76 -6.74 -7.92 -4.70
CA ASP A 76 -6.82 -7.94 -3.24
C ASP A 76 -6.57 -9.34 -2.64
N GLY A 77 -6.34 -10.35 -3.49
CA GLY A 77 -6.36 -11.74 -3.05
C GLY A 77 -7.75 -12.22 -2.66
N ILE A 78 -7.86 -13.49 -2.30
CA ILE A 78 -9.11 -14.10 -1.83
C ILE A 78 -8.93 -14.80 -0.50
N VAL A 79 -10.03 -14.93 0.22
CA VAL A 79 -10.13 -15.73 1.43
C VAL A 79 -11.28 -16.71 1.34
N TYR A 80 -11.05 -17.88 1.94
CA TYR A 80 -12.11 -18.80 2.36
C TYR A 80 -12.26 -18.62 3.86
N TYR A 81 -13.45 -18.40 4.34
CA TYR A 81 -13.67 -18.32 5.78
C TYR A 81 -14.65 -19.38 6.25
N LEU A 82 -14.50 -19.81 7.48
CA LEU A 82 -15.50 -20.52 8.25
C LEU A 82 -16.00 -19.63 9.39
N MET A 83 -17.29 -19.35 9.39
CA MET A 83 -17.96 -18.55 10.41
C MET A 83 -19.04 -19.40 11.08
N THR A 84 -19.05 -19.40 12.41
CA THR A 84 -20.02 -20.15 13.24
C THR A 84 -21.00 -19.22 13.94
N LYS A 85 -21.89 -19.76 14.75
CA LYS A 85 -22.84 -18.97 15.55
C LYS A 85 -22.29 -18.60 16.93
N GLU A 86 -21.21 -19.22 17.33
CA GLU A 86 -20.56 -18.93 18.60
C GLU A 86 -19.51 -17.83 18.40
N ALA A 87 -19.50 -16.84 19.26
CA ALA A 87 -18.46 -15.84 19.30
C ALA A 87 -17.18 -16.42 19.92
N GLY A 88 -16.00 -15.93 19.49
CA GLY A 88 -14.72 -16.31 20.07
C GLY A 88 -13.71 -15.21 19.97
N ASP A 89 -12.68 -15.30 20.79
CA ASP A 89 -11.63 -14.30 20.90
C ASP A 89 -10.47 -14.56 19.92
N THR A 90 -10.47 -15.74 19.29
CA THR A 90 -9.43 -16.14 18.34
C THR A 90 -10.01 -16.81 17.10
N TYR A 91 -9.25 -16.78 16.02
CA TYR A 91 -9.48 -17.55 14.80
C TYR A 91 -8.17 -18.16 14.30
N GLU A 92 -8.26 -19.20 13.49
CA GLU A 92 -7.12 -19.84 12.85
C GLU A 92 -6.96 -19.31 11.43
N LEU A 93 -5.74 -18.90 11.08
CA LEU A 93 -5.39 -18.44 9.74
C LEU A 93 -4.35 -19.37 9.12
N LYS A 94 -4.59 -19.74 7.88
CA LYS A 94 -3.62 -20.42 7.01
C LYS A 94 -3.56 -19.65 5.69
N GLY A 95 -2.39 -19.56 5.08
CA GLY A 95 -2.29 -18.88 3.79
C GLY A 95 -1.06 -19.28 3.00
N LYS A 96 -1.07 -18.85 1.75
CA LYS A 96 0.06 -18.96 0.85
C LYS A 96 0.56 -17.56 0.55
N ASP A 97 1.81 -17.29 0.90
CA ASP A 97 2.45 -16.01 0.62
C ASP A 97 3.06 -16.05 -0.79
N SER A 98 2.53 -15.21 -1.68
CA SER A 98 3.06 -15.09 -3.04
C SER A 98 4.41 -14.39 -3.11
N LEU A 99 4.82 -13.69 -2.04
CA LEU A 99 6.14 -13.05 -1.95
C LEU A 99 7.24 -14.07 -1.69
N ASP A 100 6.88 -15.15 -1.01
CA ASP A 100 7.79 -16.26 -0.74
C ASP A 100 7.12 -17.54 -1.23
N LYS A 101 7.38 -17.90 -2.48
CA LYS A 101 6.80 -19.12 -3.13
C LYS A 101 7.15 -20.41 -2.39
N LYS A 102 8.16 -20.39 -1.52
CA LYS A 102 8.60 -21.54 -0.73
C LYS A 102 7.88 -21.62 0.61
N TYR A 103 7.11 -20.59 0.98
CA TYR A 103 6.53 -20.47 2.31
C TYR A 103 5.03 -20.73 2.26
N GLU A 104 4.64 -21.98 2.50
CA GLU A 104 3.30 -22.35 2.98
C GLU A 104 3.40 -22.44 4.50
N PHE A 105 2.55 -21.68 5.23
CA PHE A 105 2.55 -21.76 6.67
C PHE A 105 1.36 -22.60 7.17
N ASP A 106 1.59 -23.26 8.29
CA ASP A 106 0.55 -23.99 9.01
C ASP A 106 -0.44 -23.03 9.67
N TRP A 107 -1.53 -23.61 10.20
CA TRP A 107 -2.52 -22.86 10.94
C TRP A 107 -1.90 -22.05 12.08
N VAL A 108 -2.14 -20.75 12.08
CA VAL A 108 -1.67 -19.82 13.12
C VAL A 108 -2.89 -19.20 13.78
N THR A 109 -2.91 -19.19 15.11
CA THR A 109 -4.00 -18.61 15.90
C THR A 109 -3.82 -17.11 16.06
N TYR A 110 -4.86 -16.35 15.75
CA TYR A 110 -4.92 -14.89 15.85
C TYR A 110 -6.09 -14.44 16.72
N PRO A 111 -5.96 -13.33 17.46
CA PRO A 111 -7.08 -12.71 18.14
C PRO A 111 -8.07 -12.10 17.14
N THR A 112 -9.37 -12.24 17.38
CA THR A 112 -10.43 -11.71 16.50
C THR A 112 -10.40 -10.18 16.39
N GLY A 113 -9.94 -9.47 17.41
CA GLY A 113 -9.73 -8.01 17.36
C GLY A 113 -8.63 -7.53 16.43
N LYS A 114 -7.79 -8.44 15.90
CA LYS A 114 -6.68 -8.14 14.98
C LYS A 114 -6.91 -8.68 13.57
N VAL A 115 -8.15 -8.94 13.19
CA VAL A 115 -8.46 -9.51 11.86
C VAL A 115 -7.93 -8.63 10.73
N GLY A 116 -7.87 -7.31 10.88
CA GLY A 116 -7.31 -6.43 9.87
C GLY A 116 -5.79 -6.55 9.63
N GLU A 117 -5.10 -7.39 10.38
CA GLU A 117 -3.65 -7.64 10.24
C GLU A 117 -3.35 -9.00 9.59
N PHE A 118 -4.31 -9.61 8.89
CA PHE A 118 -4.17 -10.98 8.37
C PHE A 118 -3.06 -11.14 7.32
N TRP A 119 -2.66 -10.09 6.61
CA TRP A 119 -1.49 -10.12 5.72
C TRP A 119 -0.16 -10.30 6.45
N LEU A 120 -0.14 -10.14 7.77
CA LEU A 120 0.99 -10.42 8.64
C LEU A 120 1.11 -11.91 8.99
N CYS A 121 0.51 -12.78 8.24
CA CYS A 121 0.46 -14.21 8.53
C CYS A 121 1.80 -14.92 8.34
N ASN A 122 2.76 -14.33 7.64
CA ASN A 122 4.12 -14.84 7.61
C ASN A 122 4.84 -14.46 8.92
N ASN A 123 5.21 -15.47 9.72
CA ASN A 123 5.82 -15.25 11.03
C ASN A 123 7.14 -14.46 10.98
N ARG A 124 7.91 -14.57 9.90
CA ARG A 124 9.14 -13.80 9.71
C ARG A 124 8.83 -12.32 9.47
N LEU A 125 7.90 -12.03 8.58
CA LEU A 125 7.43 -10.67 8.32
C LEU A 125 6.74 -10.07 9.55
N ARG A 126 5.99 -10.88 10.29
CA ARG A 126 5.35 -10.42 11.54
C ARG A 126 6.36 -9.85 12.52
N GLY A 127 7.49 -10.54 12.73
CA GLY A 127 8.56 -10.03 13.61
C GLY A 127 9.09 -8.67 13.15
N ILE A 128 9.29 -8.50 11.85
CA ILE A 128 9.71 -7.24 11.24
C ILE A 128 8.66 -6.15 11.48
N PHE A 129 7.39 -6.42 11.21
CA PHE A 129 6.31 -5.45 11.39
C PHE A 129 6.13 -4.98 12.83
N GLU A 130 6.25 -5.88 13.81
CA GLU A 130 6.19 -5.49 15.22
C GLU A 130 7.34 -4.52 15.58
N LYS A 131 8.48 -4.63 14.92
CA LYS A 131 9.56 -3.64 15.06
C LYS A 131 9.20 -2.32 14.38
N LEU A 132 8.69 -2.35 13.15
CA LEU A 132 8.33 -1.15 12.39
C LEU A 132 7.24 -0.32 13.08
N LYS A 133 6.30 -0.95 13.77
CA LYS A 133 5.24 -0.26 14.54
C LYS A 133 5.78 0.65 15.66
N ASN A 134 7.02 0.48 16.07
CA ASN A 134 7.64 1.32 17.11
C ASN A 134 8.14 2.68 16.57
N PHE A 135 8.07 2.90 15.28
CA PHE A 135 8.51 4.13 14.63
C PHE A 135 7.33 4.99 14.19
N PRO A 136 7.50 6.31 14.12
CA PRO A 136 6.50 7.19 13.50
C PRO A 136 6.20 6.70 12.08
N SER A 137 4.92 6.62 11.74
CA SER A 137 4.48 6.15 10.44
C SER A 137 4.71 7.21 9.36
N TYR A 138 5.22 6.81 8.20
CA TYR A 138 5.30 7.68 7.03
C TYR A 138 3.90 8.20 6.62
N LYS A 139 2.84 7.41 6.84
CA LYS A 139 1.46 7.81 6.62
C LYS A 139 1.10 9.13 7.29
N ASP A 140 1.58 9.35 8.52
CA ASP A 140 1.22 10.52 9.32
C ASP A 140 1.85 11.82 8.81
N TYR A 141 2.83 11.71 7.90
CA TYR A 141 3.50 12.84 7.25
C TYR A 141 2.97 13.11 5.83
N LEU A 142 2.13 12.22 5.31
CA LEU A 142 1.48 12.48 4.04
C LEU A 142 0.49 13.62 4.21
N LEU A 143 0.55 14.57 3.30
CA LEU A 143 -0.37 15.70 3.30
C LEU A 143 -1.78 15.21 3.01
N SER A 144 -2.76 15.70 3.76
CA SER A 144 -4.17 15.28 3.67
C SER A 144 -4.75 15.48 2.26
N ASP A 145 -4.29 16.52 1.57
CA ASP A 145 -4.63 16.83 0.18
C ASP A 145 -3.45 16.44 -0.73
N ASN A 146 -3.25 15.15 -0.94
CA ASN A 146 -2.10 14.57 -1.64
C ASN A 146 -1.98 14.96 -3.11
N HIS A 147 -2.84 15.83 -3.61
CA HIS A 147 -2.84 16.24 -5.01
C HIS A 147 -2.36 17.68 -5.13
N PHE A 148 -1.25 17.90 -5.84
CA PHE A 148 -0.84 19.23 -6.27
C PHE A 148 -1.87 19.88 -7.17
N LEU A 149 -2.65 19.02 -7.81
CA LEU A 149 -3.70 19.41 -8.74
C LEU A 149 -4.80 18.38 -8.58
N ALA A 150 -5.94 18.78 -8.03
CA ALA A 150 -7.11 17.92 -8.10
C ALA A 150 -7.35 17.56 -9.57
N ARG A 151 -7.35 16.25 -9.88
CA ARG A 151 -7.65 15.75 -11.23
C ARG A 151 -8.89 16.44 -11.80
N ASP A 152 -9.92 16.59 -10.97
CA ASP A 152 -11.19 17.17 -11.35
C ASP A 152 -11.08 18.68 -11.66
N TYR A 153 -10.19 19.41 -10.99
CA TYR A 153 -9.95 20.83 -11.30
C TYR A 153 -9.44 21.00 -12.73
N TYR A 154 -8.48 20.17 -13.16
CA TYR A 154 -7.90 20.29 -14.51
C TYR A 154 -8.73 19.62 -15.58
N VAL A 155 -9.47 18.56 -15.27
CA VAL A 155 -10.46 17.97 -16.18
C VAL A 155 -11.54 19.00 -16.50
N ASN A 156 -11.96 19.78 -15.50
CA ASN A 156 -12.99 20.82 -15.67
C ASN A 156 -12.44 22.15 -16.22
N ASN A 157 -11.12 22.37 -16.15
CA ASN A 157 -10.46 23.62 -16.54
C ASN A 157 -9.30 23.37 -17.53
N GLN A 158 -9.49 22.49 -18.52
CA GLN A 158 -8.46 22.15 -19.52
C GLN A 158 -7.96 23.35 -20.31
N ASN A 159 -8.78 24.38 -20.45
CA ASN A 159 -8.45 25.65 -21.09
C ASN A 159 -7.36 26.45 -20.35
N LEU A 160 -7.09 26.16 -19.09
CA LEU A 160 -6.03 26.79 -18.31
C LEU A 160 -4.65 26.19 -18.66
N LEU A 161 -4.62 24.98 -19.23
CA LEU A 161 -3.39 24.29 -19.59
C LEU A 161 -3.01 24.58 -21.05
N HIS A 162 -1.79 25.05 -21.28
CA HIS A 162 -1.29 25.36 -22.62
C HIS A 162 0.10 24.79 -22.87
N THR A 163 0.48 24.70 -24.16
CA THR A 163 1.75 24.09 -24.58
C THR A 163 2.88 25.12 -24.64
N ASN A 164 2.57 26.39 -24.83
CA ASN A 164 3.55 27.47 -24.95
C ASN A 164 3.70 28.17 -23.60
N ARG A 165 4.92 28.40 -23.17
CA ARG A 165 5.21 29.09 -21.90
C ARG A 165 4.93 30.58 -22.00
N GLY A 166 4.09 31.10 -21.11
CA GLY A 166 3.89 32.54 -20.87
C GLY A 166 4.87 33.09 -19.80
N THR A 167 4.80 34.39 -19.54
CA THR A 167 5.78 35.10 -18.68
C THR A 167 5.76 34.64 -17.22
N ASP A 168 4.57 34.34 -16.66
CA ASP A 168 4.37 33.92 -15.27
C ASP A 168 3.89 32.46 -15.15
N ASP A 169 4.14 31.67 -16.18
CA ASP A 169 3.68 30.31 -16.23
C ASP A 169 4.57 29.34 -15.48
N VAL A 170 3.93 28.40 -14.84
CA VAL A 170 4.55 27.28 -14.13
C VAL A 170 4.50 26.04 -15.01
N PRO A 171 5.63 25.35 -15.21
CA PRO A 171 5.65 24.07 -15.88
C PRO A 171 4.98 22.99 -15.02
N ILE A 172 4.20 22.14 -15.66
CA ILE A 172 3.47 21.03 -15.05
C ILE A 172 3.80 19.73 -15.78
N ALA A 173 4.36 18.78 -15.06
CA ALA A 173 4.56 17.42 -15.57
C ALA A 173 3.22 16.73 -15.72
N VAL A 174 2.90 16.27 -16.93
CA VAL A 174 1.60 15.63 -17.26
C VAL A 174 1.56 14.19 -16.79
N SER A 175 2.71 13.57 -16.56
CA SER A 175 2.82 12.22 -16.02
C SER A 175 4.03 12.10 -15.11
N VAL A 176 3.88 11.39 -14.01
CA VAL A 176 5.01 11.08 -13.10
C VAL A 176 6.04 10.19 -13.78
N ALA A 177 5.60 9.31 -14.68
CA ALA A 177 6.46 8.40 -15.42
C ALA A 177 7.15 9.05 -16.65
N ASN A 178 6.61 10.17 -17.14
CA ASN A 178 7.16 10.89 -18.29
C ASN A 178 7.16 12.40 -18.00
N THR A 179 8.23 12.86 -17.37
CA THR A 179 8.46 14.26 -17.02
C THR A 179 8.77 15.15 -18.24
N ASP A 180 8.97 14.56 -19.42
CA ASP A 180 9.25 15.30 -20.66
C ASP A 180 7.99 15.90 -21.29
N ASN A 181 6.81 15.39 -20.92
CA ASN A 181 5.55 15.96 -21.38
C ASN A 181 5.09 17.07 -20.42
N ILE A 182 5.56 18.28 -20.68
CA ILE A 182 5.28 19.46 -19.86
C ILE A 182 4.19 20.30 -20.51
N LYS A 183 3.18 20.67 -19.73
CA LYS A 183 2.26 21.76 -20.01
C LYS A 183 2.54 22.94 -19.09
N TYR A 184 1.91 24.05 -19.38
CA TYR A 184 2.09 25.29 -18.62
C TYR A 184 0.75 25.80 -18.11
N ILE A 185 0.77 26.45 -16.95
CA ILE A 185 -0.39 27.13 -16.38
C ILE A 185 0.06 28.43 -15.73
N ALA A 186 -0.77 29.45 -15.78
CA ALA A 186 -0.50 30.68 -15.03
C ALA A 186 -0.45 30.39 -13.52
N ARG A 187 0.56 30.91 -12.82
CA ARG A 187 0.76 30.67 -11.37
C ARG A 187 -0.50 30.92 -10.55
N LYS A 188 -1.25 31.99 -10.86
CA LYS A 188 -2.51 32.36 -10.18
C LYS A 188 -3.62 31.33 -10.30
N ASP A 189 -3.59 30.51 -11.35
CA ASP A 189 -4.61 29.52 -11.67
C ASP A 189 -4.21 28.10 -11.19
N MET A 190 -3.05 27.97 -10.51
CA MET A 190 -2.61 26.72 -9.93
C MET A 190 -3.43 26.37 -8.69
N TYR A 191 -3.80 25.11 -8.60
CA TYR A 191 -4.37 24.52 -7.40
C TYR A 191 -3.23 24.12 -6.43
N HIS A 192 -3.32 24.50 -5.15
CA HIS A 192 -2.30 24.21 -4.12
C HIS A 192 -0.86 24.62 -4.49
N TYR A 193 -0.67 25.86 -4.92
CA TYR A 193 0.65 26.35 -5.33
C TYR A 193 1.67 26.49 -4.18
N ASP A 194 1.26 26.36 -2.91
CA ASP A 194 2.10 26.55 -1.71
C ASP A 194 3.36 25.67 -1.70
N TYR A 195 3.31 24.53 -2.38
CA TYR A 195 4.43 23.62 -2.50
C TYR A 195 5.23 23.76 -3.79
N ILE A 196 4.88 24.73 -4.66
CA ILE A 196 5.55 24.88 -5.94
C ILE A 196 7.04 25.18 -5.77
N ASP A 197 7.39 25.96 -4.75
CA ASP A 197 8.76 26.36 -4.45
C ASP A 197 9.51 25.36 -3.55
N LYS A 198 8.98 24.15 -3.39
CA LYS A 198 9.64 23.01 -2.73
C LYS A 198 10.16 22.00 -3.75
N TYR A 199 11.19 21.25 -3.36
CA TYR A 199 11.55 19.99 -4.03
C TYR A 199 10.54 18.93 -3.63
N LYS A 200 10.08 18.10 -4.58
CA LYS A 200 8.96 17.20 -4.33
C LYS A 200 9.27 15.77 -4.73
N VAL A 201 8.73 14.84 -3.96
CA VAL A 201 8.64 13.43 -4.34
C VAL A 201 7.16 13.10 -4.55
N THR A 202 6.86 12.49 -5.69
CA THR A 202 5.50 12.19 -6.13
C THR A 202 5.38 10.73 -6.55
N SER A 203 4.17 10.23 -6.58
CA SER A 203 3.89 8.90 -7.13
C SER A 203 2.59 8.90 -7.91
N SER A 204 2.49 8.02 -8.91
CA SER A 204 1.22 7.78 -9.59
C SER A 204 0.20 7.16 -8.63
N ALA A 205 -1.01 7.71 -8.60
CA ALA A 205 -2.09 7.21 -7.73
C ALA A 205 -2.78 5.95 -8.27
N MET A 206 -2.51 5.54 -9.51
CA MET A 206 -3.34 4.58 -10.25
C MET A 206 -2.64 3.28 -10.67
N GLU A 207 -1.36 3.08 -10.40
CA GLU A 207 -0.60 1.98 -11.03
C GLU A 207 -0.06 0.92 -10.06
N ILE A 208 -0.65 0.76 -8.88
CA ILE A 208 -0.33 -0.38 -8.01
C ILE A 208 -1.13 -1.63 -8.46
N LEU A 209 -1.40 -1.72 -9.75
CA LEU A 209 -2.32 -2.74 -10.32
C LEU A 209 -1.71 -4.11 -10.50
N THR A 210 -0.41 -4.22 -10.40
CA THR A 210 0.24 -5.49 -10.65
C THR A 210 1.09 -5.84 -9.45
N HIS A 211 0.97 -7.07 -9.00
CA HIS A 211 1.78 -7.68 -7.94
C HIS A 211 3.30 -7.65 -8.17
N ASN A 212 3.76 -6.76 -9.04
CA ASN A 212 5.15 -6.49 -9.35
C ASN A 212 5.61 -5.26 -8.58
N PHE A 213 6.47 -5.46 -7.63
CA PHE A 213 7.14 -4.46 -6.83
C PHE A 213 7.94 -3.43 -7.61
N SER A 214 8.25 -3.71 -8.89
CA SER A 214 9.01 -2.83 -9.77
C SER A 214 8.24 -1.59 -10.26
N ASP A 215 6.92 -1.54 -10.04
CA ASP A 215 6.06 -0.55 -10.69
C ASP A 215 5.59 0.57 -9.74
N PHE A 216 6.25 0.74 -8.59
CA PHE A 216 6.03 1.89 -7.74
C PHE A 216 6.64 3.13 -8.40
N ASN A 217 5.85 3.77 -9.27
CA ASN A 217 6.26 4.96 -10.01
C ASN A 217 6.41 6.15 -9.07
N VAL A 218 7.62 6.33 -8.57
CA VAL A 218 8.02 7.51 -7.80
C VAL A 218 8.75 8.46 -8.73
N GLY A 219 8.38 9.72 -8.69
CA GLY A 219 9.02 10.80 -9.42
C GLY A 219 9.63 11.83 -8.48
N ALA A 220 10.74 12.44 -8.90
CA ALA A 220 11.36 13.57 -8.23
C ALA A 220 11.15 14.82 -9.06
N LEU A 221 10.68 15.90 -8.44
CA LEU A 221 10.43 17.18 -9.10
C LEU A 221 11.22 18.30 -8.44
N ASP A 222 11.73 19.19 -9.25
CA ASP A 222 12.43 20.39 -8.81
C ASP A 222 11.48 21.49 -8.31
N LYS A 223 12.05 22.52 -7.69
CA LYS A 223 11.34 23.76 -7.36
C LYS A 223 10.77 24.39 -8.64
N GLY A 224 9.60 24.97 -8.52
CA GLY A 224 8.93 25.62 -9.64
C GLY A 224 8.24 24.68 -10.62
N VAL A 225 8.24 23.36 -10.39
CA VAL A 225 7.54 22.39 -11.24
C VAL A 225 6.37 21.76 -10.49
N GLY A 226 5.17 21.85 -11.06
CA GLY A 226 3.98 21.12 -10.59
C GLY A 226 3.79 19.81 -11.34
N PHE A 227 2.74 19.08 -11.01
CA PHE A 227 2.34 17.86 -11.74
C PHE A 227 0.82 17.77 -11.89
N TYR A 228 0.41 17.03 -12.91
CA TYR A 228 -0.98 16.85 -13.31
C TYR A 228 -1.36 15.37 -13.27
N GLY A 229 -2.62 15.10 -12.99
CA GLY A 229 -3.20 13.77 -13.12
C GLY A 229 -3.39 13.06 -11.79
N SER A 230 -3.48 11.74 -11.86
CA SER A 230 -3.67 10.85 -10.71
C SER A 230 -2.34 10.67 -9.93
N ALA A 231 -1.67 11.76 -9.57
CA ALA A 231 -0.43 11.71 -8.82
C ALA A 231 -0.66 12.19 -7.38
N SER A 232 0.05 11.58 -6.44
CA SER A 232 0.06 11.95 -5.04
C SER A 232 1.42 12.51 -4.66
N MET A 233 1.44 13.55 -3.82
CA MET A 233 2.67 14.07 -3.26
C MET A 233 3.05 13.25 -2.04
N LEU A 234 4.22 12.63 -2.09
CA LEU A 234 4.76 11.81 -1.02
C LEU A 234 5.66 12.61 -0.08
N GLY A 235 6.28 13.68 -0.57
CA GLY A 235 7.11 14.56 0.25
C GLY A 235 7.37 15.91 -0.41
N ALA A 236 7.61 16.94 0.40
CA ALA A 236 7.97 18.28 -0.02
C ALA A 236 9.11 18.83 0.86
N PHE A 237 10.24 19.21 0.26
CA PHE A 237 11.51 19.50 0.92
C PHE A 237 12.06 20.86 0.51
N ASP A 238 12.86 21.46 1.39
CA ASP A 238 13.61 22.70 1.08
C ASP A 238 14.92 22.40 0.35
N SER A 239 15.45 21.19 0.49
CA SER A 239 16.72 20.73 -0.05
C SER A 239 16.50 19.66 -1.14
N ALA A 240 17.29 19.75 -2.22
CA ALA A 240 17.35 18.71 -3.23
C ALA A 240 17.88 17.37 -2.67
N ILE A 241 18.82 17.44 -1.72
CA ILE A 241 19.39 16.26 -1.07
C ILE A 241 18.32 15.51 -0.31
N GLU A 242 17.46 16.18 0.47
CA GLU A 242 16.36 15.54 1.19
C GLU A 242 15.36 14.89 0.23
N ARG A 243 15.04 15.57 -0.88
CA ARG A 243 14.21 15.00 -1.93
C ARG A 243 14.81 13.72 -2.51
N ASP A 244 16.09 13.76 -2.87
CA ASP A 244 16.77 12.64 -3.51
C ASP A 244 16.87 11.44 -2.56
N ASN A 245 17.21 11.67 -1.30
CA ASN A 245 17.25 10.63 -0.26
C ASN A 245 15.86 10.03 -0.01
N CYS A 246 14.80 10.85 0.03
CA CYS A 246 13.42 10.37 0.13
C CYS A 246 13.01 9.56 -1.11
N TYR A 247 13.38 10.03 -2.30
CA TYR A 247 13.12 9.37 -3.56
C TYR A 247 13.78 7.99 -3.61
N ASP A 248 15.05 7.87 -3.23
CA ASP A 248 15.79 6.62 -3.20
C ASP A 248 15.21 5.65 -2.15
N TYR A 249 14.86 6.17 -0.96
CA TYR A 249 14.20 5.37 0.07
C TYR A 249 12.88 4.77 -0.43
N LEU A 250 12.00 5.59 -1.01
CA LEU A 250 10.69 5.14 -1.48
C LEU A 250 10.79 4.14 -2.65
N ARG A 251 11.86 4.18 -3.43
CA ARG A 251 12.14 3.20 -4.49
C ARG A 251 12.90 1.97 -4.01
N SER A 252 13.36 1.98 -2.77
CA SER A 252 14.12 0.86 -2.24
C SER A 252 13.28 -0.43 -2.22
N HIS A 253 13.97 -1.56 -2.38
CA HIS A 253 13.34 -2.88 -2.30
C HIS A 253 12.60 -3.09 -0.97
N PHE A 254 13.14 -2.57 0.13
CA PHE A 254 12.50 -2.59 1.44
C PHE A 254 11.10 -1.95 1.40
N VAL A 255 11.00 -0.72 0.89
CA VAL A 255 9.72 -0.02 0.80
C VAL A 255 8.75 -0.75 -0.12
N GLN A 256 9.24 -1.26 -1.25
CA GLN A 256 8.42 -2.03 -2.17
C GLN A 256 7.82 -3.28 -1.50
N ILE A 257 8.60 -4.03 -0.72
CA ILE A 257 8.12 -5.19 0.02
C ILE A 257 7.07 -4.77 1.06
N ILE A 258 7.39 -3.78 1.91
CA ILE A 258 6.49 -3.37 2.99
C ILE A 258 5.17 -2.82 2.45
N THR A 259 5.22 -1.96 1.44
CA THR A 259 4.00 -1.37 0.84
C THR A 259 3.15 -2.43 0.15
N SER A 260 3.76 -3.38 -0.54
CA SER A 260 3.03 -4.46 -1.21
C SER A 260 2.18 -5.29 -0.25
N LEU A 261 2.65 -5.43 0.99
CA LEU A 261 1.93 -6.15 2.05
C LEU A 261 0.74 -5.34 2.57
N CYS A 262 0.77 -4.01 2.38
CA CYS A 262 -0.30 -3.10 2.77
C CYS A 262 -1.32 -2.82 1.66
N ILE A 263 -1.10 -3.34 0.44
CA ILE A 263 -2.01 -3.12 -0.68
C ILE A 263 -3.36 -3.79 -0.40
N ALA A 264 -4.39 -2.98 -0.32
CA ALA A 264 -5.78 -3.42 -0.15
C ALA A 264 -6.68 -3.01 -1.33
N SER A 265 -6.13 -2.28 -2.30
CA SER A 265 -6.85 -1.85 -3.50
C SER A 265 -5.87 -1.46 -4.62
N SER A 266 -6.37 -1.36 -5.84
CA SER A 266 -5.63 -0.86 -6.99
C SER A 266 -5.30 0.64 -6.94
N VAL A 267 -5.85 1.35 -5.95
CA VAL A 267 -5.63 2.78 -5.75
C VAL A 267 -4.66 3.00 -4.60
N MET A 268 -3.66 3.84 -4.81
CA MET A 268 -2.74 4.24 -3.75
C MET A 268 -3.49 5.07 -2.71
N THR A 269 -3.47 4.59 -1.47
CA THR A 269 -4.03 5.29 -0.32
C THR A 269 -2.95 5.56 0.71
N ALA A 270 -3.16 6.52 1.61
CA ALA A 270 -2.23 6.79 2.69
C ALA A 270 -1.95 5.56 3.57
N ASP A 271 -2.93 4.66 3.70
CA ASP A 271 -2.79 3.41 4.45
C ASP A 271 -1.70 2.47 3.91
N LEU A 272 -1.33 2.62 2.64
CA LEU A 272 -0.22 1.87 2.05
C LEU A 272 1.10 2.12 2.80
N PHE A 273 1.27 3.31 3.33
CA PHE A 273 2.49 3.77 3.99
C PHE A 273 2.46 3.62 5.52
N ARG A 274 1.40 3.02 6.09
CA ARG A 274 1.21 2.94 7.54
C ARG A 274 2.28 2.15 8.30
N LEU A 275 2.93 1.20 7.63
CA LEU A 275 4.01 0.39 8.21
C LEU A 275 5.41 0.90 7.81
N LEU A 276 5.49 1.90 6.94
CA LEU A 276 6.78 2.49 6.63
C LEU A 276 7.20 3.45 7.73
N PRO A 277 8.41 3.32 8.28
CA PRO A 277 8.96 4.30 9.19
C PRO A 277 9.21 5.63 8.48
N MET A 278 8.84 6.73 9.14
CA MET A 278 9.28 8.06 8.73
C MET A 278 10.73 8.24 9.13
N LEU A 279 11.56 8.63 8.18
CA LEU A 279 12.99 8.81 8.34
C LEU A 279 13.38 10.28 8.20
N ASP A 280 14.54 10.62 8.73
CA ASP A 280 15.17 11.92 8.51
C ASP A 280 15.93 11.91 7.18
N PHE A 281 15.35 12.51 6.15
CA PHE A 281 15.90 12.52 4.80
C PHE A 281 17.09 13.47 4.58
N ARG A 282 17.58 14.15 5.62
CA ARG A 282 18.90 14.76 5.58
C ARG A 282 20.00 13.73 5.42
N TYR A 283 19.70 12.46 5.68
CA TYR A 283 20.57 11.31 5.53
C TYR A 283 20.07 10.37 4.46
N HIS A 284 20.99 9.68 3.80
CA HIS A 284 20.64 8.53 2.93
C HIS A 284 20.50 7.27 3.78
N TRP A 285 19.44 6.49 3.54
CA TRP A 285 19.13 5.29 4.33
C TRP A 285 19.25 4.04 3.46
N ASP A 286 20.15 3.15 3.84
CA ASP A 286 20.36 1.88 3.15
C ASP A 286 20.62 0.72 4.12
N PHE A 287 20.68 -0.50 3.60
CA PHE A 287 21.03 -1.69 4.39
C PHE A 287 22.55 -1.89 4.49
N CYS A 288 23.25 -0.90 5.00
CA CYS A 288 24.67 -1.00 5.31
C CYS A 288 24.93 -1.51 6.74
N SER A 289 26.13 -2.01 7.01
CA SER A 289 26.50 -2.49 8.35
C SER A 289 26.65 -1.34 9.34
N ASP A 290 27.23 -0.23 8.89
CA ASP A 290 27.58 0.93 9.69
C ASP A 290 27.28 2.23 8.95
N ASP A 291 27.07 3.31 9.70
CA ASP A 291 26.95 4.64 9.13
C ASP A 291 28.27 5.06 8.49
N TYR A 292 28.22 5.70 7.33
CA TYR A 292 29.40 6.20 6.63
C TYR A 292 29.14 7.49 5.87
N LEU A 293 30.21 8.17 5.49
CA LEU A 293 30.17 9.34 4.60
C LEU A 293 30.69 8.91 3.24
N ASP A 294 29.92 9.18 2.19
CA ASP A 294 30.34 8.88 0.83
C ASP A 294 31.31 9.96 0.25
N ASP A 295 31.83 9.72 -0.94
CA ASP A 295 32.75 10.62 -1.65
C ASP A 295 32.09 11.94 -2.11
N LYS A 296 30.76 12.02 -2.08
CA LYS A 296 29.97 13.23 -2.37
C LYS A 296 29.61 14.01 -1.12
N GLY A 297 29.99 13.55 0.06
CA GLY A 297 29.68 14.18 1.33
C GLY A 297 28.27 13.89 1.85
N VAL A 298 27.59 12.86 1.33
CA VAL A 298 26.30 12.40 1.84
C VAL A 298 26.53 11.40 2.98
N THR A 299 25.88 11.63 4.11
CA THR A 299 25.92 10.70 5.24
C THR A 299 24.91 9.58 5.02
N HIS A 300 25.41 8.37 4.93
CA HIS A 300 24.62 7.15 4.91
C HIS A 300 24.37 6.64 6.31
N LYS A 301 23.11 6.28 6.58
CA LYS A 301 22.63 5.71 7.84
C LYS A 301 22.22 4.27 7.66
N SER A 302 22.63 3.43 8.59
CA SER A 302 22.27 2.02 8.60
C SER A 302 20.81 1.83 8.96
N LEU A 303 19.98 1.48 7.97
CA LEU A 303 18.54 1.25 8.14
C LEU A 303 18.27 0.03 9.02
N ASN A 304 19.03 -1.06 8.84
CA ASN A 304 18.88 -2.26 9.65
C ASN A 304 19.18 -2.01 11.14
N ARG A 305 20.25 -1.25 11.44
CA ARG A 305 20.59 -0.87 12.82
C ARG A 305 19.50 0.03 13.42
N TYR A 306 19.05 1.02 12.66
CA TYR A 306 18.00 1.96 13.11
C TYR A 306 16.70 1.23 13.44
N LEU A 307 16.28 0.29 12.59
CA LEU A 307 15.04 -0.48 12.76
C LEU A 307 15.20 -1.69 13.71
N GLY A 308 16.41 -1.99 14.17
CA GLY A 308 16.69 -3.16 15.01
C GLY A 308 16.48 -4.49 14.27
N LEU A 309 16.70 -4.51 12.95
CA LEU A 309 16.58 -5.71 12.14
C LEU A 309 17.83 -6.60 12.31
N THR A 310 17.61 -7.90 12.40
CA THR A 310 18.71 -8.88 12.38
C THR A 310 19.22 -9.10 10.95
N ASN A 311 20.43 -9.63 10.82
CA ASN A 311 20.97 -9.98 9.50
C ASN A 311 20.10 -11.01 8.76
N GLU A 312 19.44 -11.90 9.49
CA GLU A 312 18.49 -12.87 8.90
C GLU A 312 17.25 -12.18 8.34
N GLU A 313 16.69 -11.20 9.07
CA GLU A 313 15.54 -10.42 8.63
C GLU A 313 15.89 -9.56 7.42
N VAL A 314 17.05 -8.92 7.40
CA VAL A 314 17.55 -8.15 6.26
C VAL A 314 17.71 -9.06 5.03
N THR A 315 18.40 -10.20 5.20
CA THR A 315 18.59 -11.18 4.12
C THR A 315 17.23 -11.70 3.61
N TYR A 316 16.29 -11.92 4.52
CA TYR A 316 14.95 -12.36 4.17
C TYR A 316 14.22 -11.32 3.32
N ILE A 317 14.19 -10.05 3.74
CA ILE A 317 13.60 -8.95 2.96
C ILE A 317 14.24 -8.85 1.58
N GLN A 318 15.57 -8.87 1.50
CA GLN A 318 16.31 -8.75 0.24
C GLN A 318 16.02 -9.89 -0.75
N ASN A 319 15.66 -11.07 -0.25
CA ASN A 319 15.35 -12.25 -1.07
C ASN A 319 13.86 -12.35 -1.43
N LEU A 320 12.98 -11.56 -0.80
CA LEU A 320 11.56 -11.53 -1.17
C LEU A 320 11.37 -10.88 -2.54
N GLY A 321 10.40 -11.35 -3.28
CA GLY A 321 9.99 -10.73 -4.56
C GLY A 321 10.78 -11.14 -5.79
N TYR A 322 11.97 -11.72 -5.67
CA TYR A 322 12.73 -12.24 -6.81
C TYR A 322 12.09 -13.47 -7.50
N GLY A 323 11.05 -14.02 -6.91
CA GLY A 323 10.30 -15.13 -7.48
C GLY A 323 8.92 -14.76 -8.05
N CYS A 324 8.51 -13.52 -7.94
CA CYS A 324 7.26 -13.01 -8.51
C CYS A 324 7.47 -12.56 -9.96
N SER A 325 7.93 -13.45 -10.84
CA SER A 325 7.84 -13.20 -12.26
C SER A 325 6.37 -13.18 -12.66
N ARG A 326 5.94 -12.15 -13.37
CA ARG A 326 4.72 -12.19 -14.16
C ARG A 326 4.80 -13.39 -15.08
N TYR A 327 3.87 -14.36 -14.92
CA TYR A 327 3.59 -15.47 -15.85
C TYR A 327 4.72 -16.41 -16.20
#